data_bf235c840e1106829f611803bb9bd0a4
#
_entry.id   bf235c840e1106829f611803bb9bd0a4
#
_cell.length_a   1.000
_cell.length_b   1.000
_cell.length_c   1.000
_cell.angle_alpha   90.00
_cell.angle_beta   90.00
_cell.angle_gamma   90.00
#
_symmetry.space_group_name_H-M   'P 1'
#
loop_
_entity.id
_entity.type
_entity.pdbx_description
1 polymer ?
#
loop_
_entity_poly.entity_id
_entity_poly.type
_entity_poly.pdbx_seq_one_letter_code
_entity_poly.pdbx_strand_id
1 'polypeptide(L)'
;MLCYRKIGAVMSNKLSIVCVSGTLEKLQMASMVASVAAASGDDVTVFFSMNALQYFTKENAELAAPEEGEFGRLIETEGVPAFRKLFEQAADLGDAKLLACSMALDLMKIAPDDLTLEFGPATGLTAFLSDAEDGRLLSF
;
A
#
# COMPACT_ATOMS: atom_id res chain seq x y z
N MET A 1 15.34 -2.32 25.15
CA MET A 1 15.26 -2.78 24.94
C MET A 1 15.03 -3.42 24.47
N LEU A 2 14.81 -3.44 23.97
CA LEU A 2 14.49 -4.05 23.48
C LEU A 2 14.57 -5.01 23.22
N CYS A 3 14.81 -5.48 23.14
CA CYS A 3 14.88 -6.53 22.84
C CYS A 3 14.28 -7.36 23.28
N TYR A 4 13.84 -7.28 23.98
CA TYR A 4 13.22 -8.21 24.46
C TYR A 4 12.24 -8.48 23.69
N ARG A 5 11.95 -7.88 23.09
CA ARG A 5 11.04 -8.10 22.40
C ARG A 5 11.31 -9.01 21.59
N LYS A 6 12.27 -9.21 21.36
CA LYS A 6 12.53 -10.08 20.64
C LYS A 6 12.57 -11.23 21.12
N ILE A 7 12.66 -11.38 22.07
CA ILE A 7 12.65 -12.50 22.61
C ILE A 7 11.60 -13.07 22.20
N GLY A 8 10.73 -12.52 22.44
CA GLY A 8 9.65 -13.08 22.02
C GLY A 8 9.61 -12.96 20.64
N ALA A 9 10.50 -12.43 20.25
CA ALA A 9 10.64 -12.29 19.02
C ALA A 9 9.91 -12.87 17.99
N VAL A 10 9.33 -13.87 18.19
CA VAL A 10 8.53 -14.44 17.18
C VAL A 10 7.36 -13.59 16.81
N MET A 11 7.12 -12.56 17.54
CA MET A 11 6.00 -11.72 17.23
C MET A 11 6.39 -10.69 16.21
N SER A 12 5.74 -10.67 15.08
CA SER A 12 5.94 -9.61 14.11
C SER A 12 5.09 -8.42 14.52
N ASN A 13 5.55 -7.24 14.17
CA ASN A 13 4.78 -6.03 14.37
C ASN A 13 3.72 -5.95 13.28
N LYS A 14 2.54 -5.49 13.63
CA LYS A 14 1.49 -5.27 12.64
C LYS A 14 1.50 -3.82 12.20
N LEU A 15 1.51 -3.61 10.91
CA LEU A 15 1.48 -2.28 10.32
C LEU A 15 0.38 -2.23 9.29
N SER A 16 -0.56 -1.31 9.48
CA SER A 16 -1.65 -1.08 8.54
C SER A 16 -1.48 0.28 7.91
N ILE A 17 -1.60 0.36 6.60
CA ILE A 17 -1.39 1.58 5.83
C ILE A 17 -2.65 1.92 5.07
N VAL A 18 -3.15 3.14 5.24
CA VAL A 18 -4.26 3.65 4.44
C VAL A 18 -3.66 4.53 3.36
N CYS A 19 -3.88 4.18 2.10
CA CYS A 19 -3.33 4.92 0.98
C CYS A 19 -4.49 5.53 0.20
N VAL A 20 -4.65 6.84 0.30
CA VAL A 20 -5.77 7.55 -0.33
C VAL A 20 -5.32 8.60 -1.33
N SER A 21 -4.10 9.09 -1.21
CA SER A 21 -3.62 10.18 -2.06
C SER A 21 -3.22 9.66 -3.44
N GLY A 22 -3.54 10.42 -4.46
CA GLY A 22 -3.16 10.08 -5.82
C GLY A 22 -1.94 10.82 -6.33
N THR A 23 -1.12 11.41 -5.46
CA THR A 23 0.09 12.11 -5.90
C THR A 23 1.30 11.19 -5.83
N LEU A 24 2.27 11.46 -6.69
CA LEU A 24 3.43 10.60 -6.84
C LEU A 24 4.21 10.44 -5.54
N GLU A 25 4.49 11.55 -4.86
CA GLU A 25 5.32 11.50 -3.65
C GLU A 25 4.67 10.68 -2.54
N LYS A 26 3.35 10.79 -2.38
CA LYS A 26 2.67 10.03 -1.33
C LYS A 26 2.53 8.57 -1.68
N LEU A 27 2.23 8.26 -2.94
CA LEU A 27 2.20 6.87 -3.38
C LEU A 27 3.58 6.24 -3.23
N GLN A 28 4.61 6.98 -3.59
CA GLN A 28 5.98 6.49 -3.48
C GLN A 28 6.35 6.22 -2.02
N MET A 29 6.04 7.16 -1.12
CA MET A 29 6.38 6.97 0.29
C MET A 29 5.61 5.79 0.89
N ALA A 30 4.32 5.68 0.59
CA ALA A 30 3.52 4.56 1.08
C ALA A 30 4.10 3.23 0.63
N SER A 31 4.53 3.13 -0.63
CA SER A 31 5.09 1.90 -1.17
C SER A 31 6.44 1.58 -0.53
N MET A 32 7.24 2.59 -0.26
CA MET A 32 8.53 2.39 0.40
C MET A 32 8.35 1.89 1.83
N VAL A 33 7.40 2.49 2.56
CA VAL A 33 7.10 2.05 3.92
C VAL A 33 6.62 0.60 3.91
N ALA A 34 5.69 0.27 2.99
CA ALA A 34 5.17 -1.08 2.91
C ALA A 34 6.27 -2.09 2.58
N SER A 35 7.13 -1.73 1.62
CA SER A 35 8.20 -2.62 1.16
C SER A 35 9.23 -2.87 2.26
N VAL A 36 9.68 -1.81 2.93
CA VAL A 36 10.68 -1.95 3.98
C VAL A 36 10.12 -2.70 5.18
N ALA A 37 8.90 -2.38 5.60
CA ALA A 37 8.29 -3.06 6.74
C ALA A 37 8.08 -4.54 6.46
N ALA A 38 7.58 -4.86 5.26
CA ALA A 38 7.37 -6.26 4.89
C ALA A 38 8.70 -7.03 4.84
N ALA A 39 9.75 -6.40 4.29
CA ALA A 39 11.07 -7.01 4.24
C ALA A 39 11.65 -7.22 5.62
N SER A 40 11.24 -6.40 6.59
CA SER A 40 11.71 -6.52 7.98
C SER A 40 10.93 -7.57 8.77
N GLY A 41 9.96 -8.20 8.16
CA GLY A 41 9.17 -9.25 8.83
C GLY A 41 7.88 -8.77 9.48
N ASP A 42 7.52 -7.51 9.27
CA ASP A 42 6.27 -7.00 9.82
C ASP A 42 5.07 -7.57 9.05
N ASP A 43 3.94 -7.66 9.73
CA ASP A 43 2.67 -8.06 9.12
C ASP A 43 2.02 -6.81 8.54
N VAL A 44 2.16 -6.62 7.23
CA VAL A 44 1.76 -5.38 6.57
C VAL A 44 0.46 -5.57 5.80
N THR A 45 -0.46 -4.63 5.99
CA THR A 45 -1.70 -4.56 5.21
C THR A 45 -1.82 -3.15 4.64
N VAL A 46 -2.07 -3.04 3.35
CA VAL A 46 -2.25 -1.74 2.69
C VAL A 46 -3.67 -1.67 2.16
N PHE A 47 -4.40 -0.64 2.55
CA PHE A 47 -5.79 -0.43 2.15
C PHE A 47 -5.82 0.75 1.19
N PHE A 48 -6.16 0.48 -0.06
CA PHE A 48 -6.19 1.50 -1.10
C PHE A 48 -7.60 2.02 -1.30
N SER A 49 -7.77 3.33 -1.31
CA SER A 49 -9.06 3.96 -1.52
C SER A 49 -8.88 5.29 -2.22
N MET A 50 -9.99 5.94 -2.53
CA MET A 50 -10.01 7.29 -3.09
C MET A 50 -9.11 7.38 -4.33
N ASN A 51 -8.35 8.46 -4.45
CA ASN A 51 -7.55 8.69 -5.66
C ASN A 51 -6.38 7.73 -5.83
N ALA A 52 -5.95 7.08 -4.76
CA ALA A 52 -4.83 6.14 -4.88
C ALA A 52 -5.22 4.89 -5.68
N LEU A 53 -6.47 4.45 -5.55
CA LEU A 53 -6.88 3.18 -6.15
C LEU A 53 -6.84 3.19 -7.68
N GLN A 54 -7.04 4.34 -8.30
CA GLN A 54 -7.11 4.42 -9.76
C GLN A 54 -5.84 3.97 -10.47
N TYR A 55 -4.70 4.03 -9.79
CA TYR A 55 -3.43 3.69 -10.42
C TYR A 55 -3.17 2.18 -10.49
N PHE A 56 -4.07 1.40 -9.92
CA PHE A 56 -3.89 -0.06 -9.85
C PHE A 56 -4.90 -0.82 -10.69
N THR A 57 -5.58 -0.12 -11.60
CA THR A 57 -6.45 -0.78 -12.57
C THR A 57 -5.64 -1.13 -13.80
N LYS A 58 -6.06 -2.16 -14.53
CA LYS A 58 -5.40 -2.56 -15.77
C LYS A 58 -5.44 -1.44 -16.80
N GLU A 59 -6.55 -0.70 -16.82
CA GLU A 59 -6.71 0.42 -17.74
C GLU A 59 -5.67 1.49 -17.48
N ASN A 60 -5.32 1.74 -16.24
CA ASN A 60 -4.41 2.81 -15.85
C ASN A 60 -3.02 2.30 -15.45
N ALA A 61 -2.64 1.13 -15.95
CA ALA A 61 -1.38 0.51 -15.54
C ALA A 61 -0.16 1.41 -15.81
N GLU A 62 -0.26 2.27 -16.82
CA GLU A 62 0.84 3.17 -17.16
C GLU A 62 0.55 4.63 -16.82
N LEU A 63 -0.56 4.90 -16.13
CA LEU A 63 -0.93 6.28 -15.83
C LEU A 63 0.06 6.88 -14.83
N ALA A 64 0.60 8.06 -15.15
CA ALA A 64 1.53 8.73 -14.26
C ALA A 64 0.76 9.47 -13.18
N ALA A 65 1.24 9.39 -11.94
CA ALA A 65 0.66 10.15 -10.85
C ALA A 65 1.24 11.56 -10.87
N PRO A 66 0.43 12.59 -10.62
CA PRO A 66 0.93 13.96 -10.63
C PRO A 66 1.88 14.22 -9.47
N GLU A 67 2.90 15.02 -9.74
CA GLU A 67 3.88 15.42 -8.75
C GLU A 67 3.29 16.50 -7.84
N GLU A 68 3.65 16.47 -6.57
CA GLU A 68 3.27 17.55 -5.65
C GLU A 68 4.27 18.69 -5.71
N GLY A 69 5.52 18.37 -6.00
CA GLY A 69 6.56 19.38 -6.05
C GLY A 69 7.77 18.85 -6.79
N GLU A 70 8.87 19.54 -6.61
CA GLU A 70 10.08 19.24 -7.37
C GLU A 70 10.61 17.84 -7.10
N PHE A 71 10.43 17.35 -5.90
CA PHE A 71 10.97 16.04 -5.56
C PHE A 71 10.31 14.92 -6.39
N GLY A 72 9.04 15.08 -6.73
CA GLY A 72 8.38 14.10 -7.60
C GLY A 72 9.06 13.95 -8.94
N ARG A 73 9.54 15.08 -9.51
CA ARG A 73 10.26 15.01 -10.77
C ARG A 73 11.57 14.23 -10.62
N LEU A 74 12.24 14.37 -9.48
CA LEU A 74 13.48 13.64 -9.23
C LEU A 74 13.21 12.14 -9.11
N ILE A 75 12.09 11.76 -8.50
CA ILE A 75 11.71 10.34 -8.42
C ILE A 75 11.64 9.73 -9.82
N GLU A 76 11.01 10.45 -10.74
CA GLU A 76 10.82 9.91 -12.09
C GLU A 76 12.10 9.88 -12.90
N THR A 77 12.97 10.87 -12.73
CA THR A 77 14.14 11.02 -13.61
C THR A 77 15.36 10.26 -13.12
N GLU A 78 15.42 9.89 -11.84
CA GLU A 78 16.63 9.28 -11.29
C GLU A 78 16.56 7.76 -11.16
N GLY A 79 15.57 7.14 -11.79
CA GLY A 79 15.50 5.69 -11.82
C GLY A 79 15.10 5.03 -10.52
N VAL A 80 14.39 5.74 -9.68
CA VAL A 80 13.87 5.17 -8.43
C VAL A 80 12.81 4.12 -8.77
N PRO A 81 12.81 2.96 -8.12
CA PRO A 81 11.79 1.94 -8.40
C PRO A 81 10.38 2.50 -8.22
N ALA A 82 9.53 2.22 -9.20
CA ALA A 82 8.17 2.78 -9.22
C ALA A 82 7.34 2.26 -8.05
N PHE A 83 6.40 3.08 -7.58
CA PHE A 83 5.56 2.70 -6.45
C PHE A 83 4.78 1.41 -6.72
N ARG A 84 4.32 1.22 -7.96
CA ARG A 84 3.60 -0.03 -8.30
C ARG A 84 4.48 -1.25 -8.08
N LYS A 85 5.75 -1.14 -8.48
CA LYS A 85 6.69 -2.25 -8.33
C LYS A 85 6.99 -2.52 -6.86
N LEU A 86 7.11 -1.47 -6.06
CA LEU A 86 7.40 -1.63 -4.63
C LEU A 86 6.23 -2.27 -3.89
N PHE A 87 4.99 -1.92 -4.23
CA PHE A 87 3.83 -2.59 -3.64
C PHE A 87 3.79 -4.06 -4.05
N GLU A 88 4.09 -4.34 -5.32
CA GLU A 88 4.14 -5.71 -5.81
C GLU A 88 5.18 -6.52 -5.04
N GLN A 89 6.36 -5.94 -4.84
CA GLN A 89 7.42 -6.62 -4.11
C GLN A 89 7.04 -6.84 -2.65
N ALA A 90 6.38 -5.87 -2.03
CA ALA A 90 5.92 -6.03 -0.65
C ALA A 90 5.00 -7.24 -0.52
N ALA A 91 4.11 -7.43 -1.48
CA ALA A 91 3.20 -8.57 -1.48
C ALA A 91 3.91 -9.87 -1.81
N ASP A 92 4.74 -9.88 -2.85
CA ASP A 92 5.35 -11.11 -3.34
C ASP A 92 6.45 -11.64 -2.43
N LEU A 93 7.25 -10.73 -1.89
CA LEU A 93 8.43 -11.13 -1.10
C LEU A 93 8.20 -11.03 0.39
N GLY A 94 7.28 -10.18 0.83
CA GLY A 94 7.04 -9.96 2.24
C GLY A 94 5.64 -10.30 2.72
N ASP A 95 4.84 -10.89 1.85
CA ASP A 95 3.47 -11.33 2.17
C ASP A 95 2.55 -10.19 2.63
N ALA A 96 2.82 -8.97 2.18
CA ALA A 96 1.93 -7.86 2.48
C ALA A 96 0.57 -8.09 1.84
N LYS A 97 -0.50 -7.76 2.57
CA LYS A 97 -1.85 -7.87 2.05
C LYS A 97 -2.25 -6.56 1.42
N LEU A 98 -2.69 -6.61 0.19
CA LEU A 98 -3.16 -5.43 -0.53
C LEU A 98 -4.67 -5.52 -0.65
N LEU A 99 -5.37 -4.53 -0.11
CA LEU A 99 -6.83 -4.54 -0.07
C LEU A 99 -7.38 -3.32 -0.78
N ALA A 100 -8.43 -3.52 -1.56
CA ALA A 100 -9.11 -2.43 -2.25
C ALA A 100 -10.40 -2.09 -1.51
N CYS A 101 -10.63 -0.82 -1.30
CA CYS A 101 -11.83 -0.33 -0.63
C CYS A 101 -13.07 -0.65 -1.44
N SER A 102 -14.02 -1.38 -0.85
CA SER A 102 -15.22 -1.79 -1.56
C SER A 102 -16.04 -0.60 -2.02
N MET A 103 -16.15 0.44 -1.21
CA MET A 103 -16.89 1.65 -1.59
C MET A 103 -16.23 2.32 -2.80
N ALA A 104 -14.90 2.42 -2.81
CA ALA A 104 -14.20 3.05 -3.91
C ALA A 104 -14.36 2.26 -5.20
N LEU A 105 -14.29 0.94 -5.12
CA LEU A 105 -14.53 0.10 -6.29
C LEU A 105 -15.92 0.33 -6.85
N ASP A 106 -16.92 0.40 -5.97
CA ASP A 106 -18.30 0.61 -6.40
C ASP A 106 -18.48 1.97 -7.07
N LEU A 107 -17.94 3.02 -6.44
CA LEU A 107 -18.09 4.37 -6.99
C LEU A 107 -17.37 4.54 -8.32
N MET A 108 -16.22 3.90 -8.46
CA MET A 108 -15.43 4.00 -9.69
C MET A 108 -15.81 2.95 -10.71
N LYS A 109 -16.77 2.07 -10.38
CA LYS A 109 -17.24 1.01 -11.24
C LYS A 109 -16.12 0.10 -11.72
N ILE A 110 -15.25 -0.27 -10.78
CA ILE A 110 -14.12 -1.14 -11.04
C ILE A 110 -14.44 -2.53 -10.50
N ALA A 111 -14.36 -3.54 -11.37
CA ALA A 111 -14.49 -4.92 -10.91
C ALA A 111 -13.16 -5.39 -10.32
N PRO A 112 -13.17 -6.29 -9.31
CA PRO A 112 -11.91 -6.78 -8.76
C PRO A 112 -10.96 -7.35 -9.81
N ASP A 113 -11.50 -7.97 -10.87
CA ASP A 113 -10.66 -8.53 -11.93
C ASP A 113 -9.96 -7.46 -12.77
N ASP A 114 -10.34 -6.20 -12.62
CA ASP A 114 -9.72 -5.11 -13.36
C ASP A 114 -8.48 -4.57 -12.67
N LEU A 115 -8.10 -5.12 -11.52
CA LEU A 115 -6.94 -4.65 -10.77
C LEU A 115 -5.67 -5.37 -11.22
N THR A 116 -4.55 -4.65 -11.21
CA THR A 116 -3.28 -5.17 -11.75
C THR A 116 -2.49 -6.00 -10.75
N LEU A 117 -2.60 -5.67 -9.46
CA LEU A 117 -1.88 -6.39 -8.41
C LEU A 117 -2.79 -7.47 -7.85
N GLU A 118 -2.19 -8.42 -7.14
CA GLU A 118 -2.98 -9.42 -6.48
C GLU A 118 -3.58 -8.86 -5.21
N PHE A 119 -4.79 -8.39 -5.32
CA PHE A 119 -5.52 -7.86 -4.18
C PHE A 119 -6.27 -8.99 -3.48
N GLY A 120 -6.42 -8.85 -2.18
CA GLY A 120 -7.36 -9.70 -1.45
C GLY A 120 -8.79 -9.31 -1.76
N PRO A 121 -9.75 -9.89 -1.07
CA PRO A 121 -11.16 -9.55 -1.31
C PRO A 121 -11.42 -8.08 -1.08
N ALA A 122 -12.40 -7.53 -1.82
CA ALA A 122 -12.83 -6.15 -1.60
C ALA A 122 -13.22 -5.98 -0.13
N THR A 123 -12.73 -4.93 0.50
CA THR A 123 -12.80 -4.81 1.95
C THR A 123 -13.47 -3.49 2.33
N GLY A 124 -14.35 -3.54 3.31
CA GLY A 124 -14.93 -2.33 3.86
C GLY A 124 -14.01 -1.72 4.91
N LEU A 125 -14.18 -0.43 5.14
CA LEU A 125 -13.33 0.29 6.10
C LEU A 125 -13.48 -0.26 7.52
N THR A 126 -14.68 -0.66 7.91
CA THR A 126 -14.90 -1.21 9.24
C THR A 126 -14.08 -2.46 9.48
N ALA A 127 -14.08 -3.37 8.51
CA ALA A 127 -13.31 -4.60 8.63
C ALA A 127 -11.81 -4.31 8.69
N PHE A 128 -11.37 -3.35 7.86
CA PHE A 128 -9.95 -2.99 7.84
C PHE A 128 -9.52 -2.40 9.19
N LEU A 129 -10.30 -1.47 9.73
CA LEU A 129 -9.95 -0.84 11.00
C LEU A 129 -9.99 -1.81 12.16
N SER A 130 -10.92 -2.76 12.13
CA SER A 130 -10.99 -3.80 13.15
C SER A 130 -9.71 -4.65 13.12
N ASP A 131 -9.25 -5.00 11.93
CA ASP A 131 -8.02 -5.78 11.80
C ASP A 131 -6.78 -4.98 12.21
N ALA A 132 -6.83 -3.66 12.06
CA ALA A 132 -5.70 -2.80 12.38
C ALA A 132 -5.60 -2.46 13.86
N GLU A 133 -6.55 -2.92 14.65
CA GLU A 133 -6.75 -2.42 16.02
C GLU A 133 -5.54 -2.60 16.93
N ASP A 134 -4.82 -3.69 16.78
CA ASP A 134 -3.70 -4.01 17.67
C ASP A 134 -2.33 -3.71 17.06
N GLY A 135 -2.27 -2.83 16.09
CA GLY A 135 -1.02 -2.48 15.42
C GLY A 135 -0.89 -0.99 15.22
N ARG A 136 0.09 -0.62 14.40
CA ARG A 136 0.27 0.77 14.01
C ARG A 136 -0.53 1.08 12.75
N LEU A 137 -1.05 2.28 12.65
CA LEU A 137 -1.82 2.71 11.49
C LEU A 137 -1.18 3.98 10.93
N LEU A 138 -0.81 3.94 9.66
CA LEU A 138 -0.27 5.10 8.96
C LEU A 138 -1.17 5.43 7.77
N SER A 139 -1.24 6.71 7.41
CA SER A 139 -2.02 7.10 6.23
C SER A 139 -1.22 8.04 5.34
N PHE A 140 -1.46 7.91 4.05
CA PHE A 140 -0.78 8.70 3.02
C PHE A 140 -1.78 9.21 1.98
#